data_8718e1d5e7d2e0107ced875aa0d26c11
#
_entry.id   8718e1d5e7d2e0107ced875aa0d26c11
#
_cell.length_a   1.000
_cell.length_b   1.000
_cell.length_c   1.000
_cell.angle_alpha   90.00
_cell.angle_beta   90.00
_cell.angle_gamma   90.00
#
_symmetry.space_group_name_H-M   'P 1'
#
loop_
_entity.id
_entity.type
_entity.pdbx_description
1 polymer ?
#
loop_
_entity_poly.entity_id
_entity_poly.type
_entity_poly.pdbx_seq_one_letter_code
_entity_poly.pdbx_strand_id
1 'polypeptide(L)'
;MTQDPTTDPARAPYPQVSGQGLRWHALAEARKQQRPRRAFVVDGEHVGSVDEAHLAALQPWSRWVEVREQAVVLTAGAAEREAVFAEINARLHEQGLIRAWRDEPFPLLSPTSGRVMAVLERAAARFWGTLTLGAHCNGWVAGPDGQPGAMWIARRSATKATDPGKLDNLIGGGVPWGQTPWETLVREGFEEAGLSPAQMARATPGRVIELDRDVPEGRQFERLQVFDLELREGECPVNQDGEVAEVGLWSIHHTCAAASTDEMTVDAALVTLDFLLRRKLVAPPEAAAALEEGLIRLCAGTT
;
A
#
# COMPACT_ATOMS: atom_id res chain seq x y z
N MET A 1 -30.66 39.54 30.72
CA MET A 1 -29.32 39.18 30.19
C MET A 1 -29.42 37.70 29.83
N THR A 2 -29.71 37.43 28.57
CA THR A 2 -29.77 36.10 27.99
C THR A 2 -28.33 35.68 27.61
N GLN A 3 -27.80 34.67 28.26
CA GLN A 3 -26.50 34.07 27.90
C GLN A 3 -26.65 33.41 26.53
N ASP A 4 -25.75 33.74 25.62
CA ASP A 4 -25.60 33.15 24.30
C ASP A 4 -25.14 31.68 24.50
N PRO A 5 -25.85 30.64 23.96
CA PRO A 5 -25.52 29.25 24.18
C PRO A 5 -24.33 28.77 23.35
N THR A 6 -23.56 29.64 22.68
CA THR A 6 -22.47 29.27 21.76
C THR A 6 -21.07 29.26 22.37
N THR A 7 -20.91 29.54 23.67
CA THR A 7 -19.60 29.52 24.36
C THR A 7 -19.58 28.50 25.50
N ASP A 8 -19.65 27.25 25.19
CA ASP A 8 -19.27 26.17 26.12
C ASP A 8 -17.74 25.94 25.99
N PRO A 9 -16.94 26.26 27.02
CA PRO A 9 -15.49 26.06 27.00
C PRO A 9 -15.08 24.58 26.97
N ALA A 10 -16.02 23.63 27.10
CA ALA A 10 -15.79 22.18 26.95
C ALA A 10 -15.76 21.74 25.47
N ARG A 11 -16.11 22.62 24.53
CA ARG A 11 -16.00 22.41 23.07
C ARG A 11 -14.80 23.12 22.46
N ALA A 12 -13.61 22.94 23.01
CA ALA A 12 -12.41 23.25 22.24
C ALA A 12 -12.42 22.38 20.97
N PRO A 13 -12.28 23.00 19.77
CA PRO A 13 -12.20 22.19 18.54
C PRO A 13 -11.02 21.24 18.66
N TYR A 14 -11.23 20.00 18.25
CA TYR A 14 -10.21 18.94 18.21
C TYR A 14 -8.90 19.50 17.66
N PRO A 15 -7.72 18.96 18.06
CA PRO A 15 -6.46 19.37 17.48
C PRO A 15 -6.44 19.01 16.00
N GLN A 16 -7.01 19.90 15.18
CA GLN A 16 -6.94 19.79 13.73
C GLN A 16 -5.54 20.14 13.29
N VAL A 17 -4.99 19.34 12.40
CA VAL A 17 -3.69 19.62 11.80
C VAL A 17 -3.85 20.71 10.75
N SER A 18 -2.97 21.73 10.78
CA SER A 18 -2.95 22.74 9.73
C SER A 18 -2.56 22.14 8.39
N GLY A 19 -3.52 22.13 7.46
CA GLY A 19 -3.28 21.74 6.06
C GLY A 19 -2.73 22.88 5.19
N GLN A 20 -2.60 24.10 5.71
CA GLN A 20 -2.09 25.23 4.95
C GLN A 20 -0.62 25.03 4.57
N GLY A 21 -0.33 24.97 3.26
CA GLY A 21 1.02 24.77 2.74
C GLY A 21 1.53 23.34 2.81
N LEU A 22 0.77 22.38 3.36
CA LEU A 22 1.10 20.95 3.36
C LEU A 22 1.12 20.43 1.92
N ARG A 23 2.31 20.04 1.49
CA ARG A 23 2.48 19.23 0.28
C ARG A 23 2.57 17.77 0.72
N TRP A 24 1.59 16.98 0.35
CA TRP A 24 1.62 15.56 0.65
C TRP A 24 2.51 14.83 -0.37
N HIS A 25 3.73 14.49 0.03
CA HIS A 25 4.73 13.87 -0.86
C HIS A 25 4.17 12.64 -1.58
N ALA A 26 3.48 11.77 -0.86
CA ALA A 26 2.93 10.53 -1.40
C ALA A 26 1.91 10.74 -2.53
N LEU A 27 1.10 11.81 -2.53
CA LEU A 27 0.18 12.12 -3.64
C LEU A 27 0.92 12.41 -4.95
N ALA A 28 2.10 13.04 -4.88
CA ALA A 28 2.92 13.31 -6.06
C ALA A 28 3.64 12.04 -6.56
N GLU A 29 4.03 11.16 -5.64
CA GLU A 29 4.77 9.93 -5.98
C GLU A 29 3.86 8.79 -6.46
N ALA A 30 2.59 8.75 -6.03
CA ALA A 30 1.66 7.62 -6.25
C ALA A 30 1.40 7.27 -7.71
N ARG A 31 1.55 8.24 -8.63
CA ARG A 31 1.33 8.09 -10.09
C ARG A 31 2.56 8.49 -10.91
N LYS A 32 3.73 8.56 -10.30
CA LYS A 32 4.94 9.01 -10.96
C LYS A 32 5.50 7.92 -11.87
N GLN A 33 5.26 8.06 -13.16
CA GLN A 33 5.75 7.19 -14.21
C GLN A 33 6.60 8.02 -15.20
N GLN A 34 7.86 7.66 -15.36
CA GLN A 34 8.82 8.37 -16.21
C GLN A 34 9.57 7.42 -17.15
N ARG A 35 9.44 6.10 -16.94
CA ARG A 35 10.15 5.10 -17.72
C ARG A 35 9.29 4.61 -18.89
N PRO A 36 9.87 4.47 -20.09
CA PRO A 36 9.17 3.84 -21.21
C PRO A 36 8.93 2.36 -20.90
N ARG A 37 7.71 1.90 -21.18
CA ARG A 37 7.26 0.54 -20.87
C ARG A 37 6.50 -0.07 -22.03
N ARG A 38 6.56 -1.39 -22.15
CA ARG A 38 5.68 -2.15 -23.04
C ARG A 38 4.61 -2.87 -22.25
N ALA A 39 3.42 -2.88 -22.80
CA ALA A 39 2.30 -3.62 -22.23
C ALA A 39 2.69 -5.09 -22.03
N PHE A 40 2.39 -5.67 -20.85
CA PHE A 40 2.52 -7.10 -20.62
C PHE A 40 1.16 -7.77 -20.82
N VAL A 41 1.13 -8.74 -21.73
CA VAL A 41 -0.10 -9.37 -22.21
C VAL A 41 -0.06 -10.88 -21.99
N VAL A 42 -1.13 -11.42 -21.43
CA VAL A 42 -1.33 -12.88 -21.22
C VAL A 42 -2.74 -13.23 -21.70
N ASP A 43 -2.88 -14.23 -22.56
CA ASP A 43 -4.16 -14.64 -23.18
C ASP A 43 -4.95 -13.48 -23.81
N GLY A 44 -4.25 -12.50 -24.38
CA GLY A 44 -4.85 -11.31 -24.96
C GLY A 44 -5.31 -10.24 -23.97
N GLU A 45 -5.17 -10.47 -22.66
CA GLU A 45 -5.47 -9.50 -21.63
C GLU A 45 -4.21 -8.72 -21.22
N HIS A 46 -4.34 -7.41 -21.05
CA HIS A 46 -3.30 -6.55 -20.49
C HIS A 46 -3.23 -6.75 -18.98
N VAL A 47 -2.13 -7.32 -18.50
CA VAL A 47 -1.98 -7.69 -17.08
C VAL A 47 -0.89 -6.90 -16.36
N GLY A 48 -0.07 -6.15 -17.08
CA GLY A 48 1.03 -5.38 -16.51
C GLY A 48 1.84 -4.62 -17.56
N SER A 49 3.06 -4.24 -17.21
CA SER A 49 3.99 -3.60 -18.17
C SER A 49 5.44 -3.81 -17.78
N VAL A 50 6.29 -4.06 -18.76
CA VAL A 50 7.74 -4.27 -18.58
C VAL A 50 8.50 -3.01 -18.97
N ASP A 51 9.47 -2.62 -18.16
CA ASP A 51 10.40 -1.53 -18.47
C ASP A 51 11.22 -1.86 -19.73
N GLU A 52 11.34 -0.93 -20.68
CA GLU A 52 12.09 -1.15 -21.92
C GLU A 52 13.58 -1.45 -21.66
N ALA A 53 14.13 -0.93 -20.57
CA ALA A 53 15.50 -1.24 -20.16
C ALA A 53 15.71 -2.73 -19.82
N HIS A 54 14.63 -3.46 -19.49
CA HIS A 54 14.69 -4.86 -19.09
C HIS A 54 14.37 -5.84 -20.22
N LEU A 55 13.95 -5.38 -21.41
CA LEU A 55 13.51 -6.24 -22.51
C LEU A 55 14.60 -7.20 -23.01
N ALA A 56 15.86 -6.76 -22.99
CA ALA A 56 16.98 -7.60 -23.42
C ALA A 56 17.12 -8.87 -22.55
N ALA A 57 16.77 -8.79 -21.27
CA ALA A 57 16.82 -9.94 -20.37
C ALA A 57 15.79 -11.03 -20.71
N LEU A 58 14.75 -10.69 -21.49
CA LEU A 58 13.72 -11.63 -21.94
C LEU A 58 14.08 -12.40 -23.22
N GLN A 59 15.12 -12.01 -23.95
CA GLN A 59 15.51 -12.65 -25.21
C GLN A 59 15.78 -14.17 -25.11
N PRO A 60 16.42 -14.70 -24.06
CA PRO A 60 16.62 -16.14 -23.91
C PRO A 60 15.31 -16.94 -23.87
N TRP A 61 14.20 -16.29 -23.55
CA TRP A 61 12.89 -16.90 -23.34
C TRP A 61 11.95 -16.75 -24.54
N SER A 62 12.50 -16.44 -25.74
CA SER A 62 11.74 -16.17 -26.96
C SER A 62 10.78 -17.30 -27.38
N ARG A 63 10.93 -18.49 -26.84
CA ARG A 63 9.97 -19.61 -26.97
C ARG A 63 8.63 -19.30 -26.30
N TRP A 64 8.64 -18.60 -25.15
CA TRP A 64 7.46 -18.35 -24.31
C TRP A 64 7.13 -16.88 -24.12
N VAL A 65 8.06 -15.98 -24.47
CA VAL A 65 7.91 -14.53 -24.32
C VAL A 65 8.25 -13.87 -25.64
N GLU A 66 7.24 -13.34 -26.30
CA GLU A 66 7.38 -12.59 -27.54
C GLU A 66 7.47 -11.09 -27.26
N VAL A 67 8.61 -10.48 -27.59
CA VAL A 67 8.80 -9.02 -27.45
C VAL A 67 8.41 -8.36 -28.77
N ARG A 68 7.27 -7.66 -28.78
CA ARG A 68 6.73 -6.88 -29.90
C ARG A 68 7.01 -5.40 -29.70
N GLU A 69 6.76 -4.59 -30.73
CA GLU A 69 6.97 -3.13 -30.68
C GLU A 69 6.24 -2.45 -29.53
N GLN A 70 4.99 -2.85 -29.24
CA GLN A 70 4.13 -2.23 -28.23
C GLN A 70 3.86 -3.14 -27.01
N ALA A 71 4.28 -4.40 -27.05
CA ALA A 71 3.91 -5.38 -26.04
C ALA A 71 4.99 -6.45 -25.82
N VAL A 72 4.98 -6.99 -24.60
CA VAL A 72 5.59 -8.26 -24.21
C VAL A 72 4.46 -9.26 -24.03
N VAL A 73 4.42 -10.32 -24.82
CA VAL A 73 3.34 -11.31 -24.81
C VAL A 73 3.85 -12.62 -24.27
N LEU A 74 3.22 -13.12 -23.22
CA LEU A 74 3.45 -14.49 -22.76
C LEU A 74 2.64 -15.45 -23.63
N THR A 75 3.33 -16.33 -24.32
CA THR A 75 2.72 -17.33 -25.24
C THR A 75 2.55 -18.71 -24.61
N ALA A 76 3.10 -18.91 -23.40
CA ALA A 76 2.94 -20.14 -22.63
C ALA A 76 1.46 -20.41 -22.32
N GLY A 77 1.02 -21.64 -22.62
CA GLY A 77 -0.34 -22.09 -22.32
C GLY A 77 -0.62 -22.17 -20.81
N ALA A 78 -1.87 -22.16 -20.42
CA ALA A 78 -2.28 -22.12 -19.02
C ALA A 78 -1.66 -23.26 -18.18
N ALA A 79 -1.48 -24.45 -18.77
CA ALA A 79 -0.96 -25.62 -18.05
C ALA A 79 0.55 -25.55 -17.75
N GLU A 80 1.32 -24.78 -18.52
CA GLU A 80 2.77 -24.66 -18.33
C GLU A 80 3.21 -23.31 -17.78
N ARG A 81 2.31 -22.34 -17.72
CA ARG A 81 2.57 -20.92 -17.44
C ARG A 81 3.28 -20.68 -16.10
N GLU A 82 2.85 -21.34 -15.04
CA GLU A 82 3.46 -21.20 -13.73
C GLU A 82 4.89 -21.72 -13.69
N ALA A 83 5.15 -22.88 -14.34
CA ALA A 83 6.50 -23.42 -14.46
C ALA A 83 7.41 -22.49 -15.28
N VAL A 84 6.88 -21.93 -16.36
CA VAL A 84 7.59 -20.93 -17.20
C VAL A 84 7.92 -19.67 -16.39
N PHE A 85 6.98 -19.16 -15.62
CA PHE A 85 7.24 -18.02 -14.73
C PHE A 85 8.29 -18.34 -13.67
N ALA A 86 8.20 -19.52 -13.04
CA ALA A 86 9.17 -19.94 -12.03
C ALA A 86 10.60 -19.94 -12.61
N GLU A 87 10.78 -20.51 -13.81
CA GLU A 87 12.07 -20.57 -14.50
C GLU A 87 12.60 -19.19 -14.88
N ILE A 88 11.77 -18.34 -15.52
CA ILE A 88 12.15 -16.98 -15.93
C ILE A 88 12.48 -16.13 -14.71
N ASN A 89 11.62 -16.14 -13.69
CA ASN A 89 11.77 -15.29 -12.51
C ASN A 89 13.00 -15.66 -11.68
N ALA A 90 13.30 -16.96 -11.53
CA ALA A 90 14.52 -17.42 -10.88
C ALA A 90 15.77 -16.88 -11.58
N ARG A 91 15.79 -16.93 -12.92
CA ARG A 91 16.93 -16.42 -13.69
C ARG A 91 17.05 -14.90 -13.63
N LEU A 92 15.93 -14.18 -13.68
CA LEU A 92 15.91 -12.72 -13.51
C LEU A 92 16.36 -12.32 -12.09
N HIS A 93 16.03 -13.14 -11.09
CA HIS A 93 16.51 -12.95 -9.73
C HIS A 93 18.03 -13.14 -9.62
N GLU A 94 18.60 -14.21 -10.20
CA GLU A 94 20.05 -14.42 -10.29
C GLU A 94 20.78 -13.24 -10.95
N GLN A 95 20.15 -12.59 -11.93
CA GLN A 95 20.67 -11.40 -12.62
C GLN A 95 20.48 -10.10 -11.81
N GLY A 96 19.82 -10.13 -10.65
CA GLY A 96 19.54 -8.98 -9.82
C GLY A 96 18.43 -8.04 -10.32
N LEU A 97 17.67 -8.45 -11.34
CA LEU A 97 16.54 -7.70 -11.88
C LEU A 97 15.27 -7.89 -11.05
N ILE A 98 15.09 -9.06 -10.45
CA ILE A 98 14.08 -9.31 -9.42
C ILE A 98 14.79 -9.35 -8.08
N ARG A 99 14.38 -8.49 -7.15
CA ARG A 99 14.96 -8.37 -5.80
C ARG A 99 13.91 -8.66 -4.74
N ALA A 100 14.37 -8.83 -3.49
CA ALA A 100 13.48 -9.09 -2.36
C ALA A 100 12.64 -10.37 -2.51
N TRP A 101 13.26 -11.43 -3.04
CA TRP A 101 12.65 -12.75 -3.16
C TRP A 101 12.25 -13.32 -1.80
N ARG A 102 11.03 -13.88 -1.69
CA ARG A 102 10.46 -14.32 -0.42
C ARG A 102 9.86 -15.73 -0.46
N ASP A 103 9.81 -16.39 -1.62
CA ASP A 103 9.06 -17.63 -1.85
C ASP A 103 7.56 -17.49 -1.51
N GLU A 104 7.02 -16.30 -1.79
CA GLU A 104 5.64 -15.95 -1.50
C GLU A 104 4.82 -15.91 -2.80
N PRO A 105 3.82 -16.81 -2.96
CA PRO A 105 3.01 -16.86 -4.17
C PRO A 105 2.01 -15.70 -4.23
N PHE A 106 2.01 -14.97 -5.34
CA PHE A 106 1.07 -13.88 -5.63
C PHE A 106 0.27 -14.16 -6.89
N PRO A 107 -1.00 -13.77 -6.96
CA PRO A 107 -1.80 -13.95 -8.16
C PRO A 107 -1.37 -12.95 -9.24
N LEU A 108 -1.20 -13.44 -10.46
CA LEU A 108 -1.17 -12.60 -11.66
C LEU A 108 -2.62 -12.26 -12.02
N LEU A 109 -3.05 -11.05 -11.69
CA LEU A 109 -4.42 -10.60 -11.89
C LEU A 109 -4.56 -9.82 -13.19
N SER A 110 -5.67 -10.07 -13.91
CA SER A 110 -6.16 -9.11 -14.91
C SER A 110 -6.77 -7.90 -14.18
N PRO A 111 -6.24 -6.68 -14.35
CA PRO A 111 -6.79 -5.50 -13.69
C PRO A 111 -8.23 -5.17 -14.11
N THR A 112 -8.63 -5.62 -15.30
CA THR A 112 -9.95 -5.35 -15.89
C THR A 112 -11.00 -6.39 -15.49
N SER A 113 -10.66 -7.69 -15.61
CA SER A 113 -11.62 -8.77 -15.34
C SER A 113 -11.54 -9.32 -13.92
N GLY A 114 -10.45 -9.03 -13.17
CA GLY A 114 -10.17 -9.64 -11.87
C GLY A 114 -9.78 -11.11 -11.95
N ARG A 115 -9.67 -11.68 -13.17
CA ARG A 115 -9.33 -13.09 -13.38
C ARG A 115 -7.88 -13.36 -13.00
N VAL A 116 -7.65 -14.46 -12.30
CA VAL A 116 -6.30 -14.97 -12.04
C VAL A 116 -5.79 -15.69 -13.27
N MET A 117 -4.68 -15.22 -13.83
CA MET A 117 -4.07 -15.73 -15.05
C MET A 117 -2.97 -16.75 -14.75
N ALA A 118 -2.30 -16.61 -13.62
CA ALA A 118 -1.24 -17.48 -13.11
C ALA A 118 -0.94 -17.16 -11.65
N VAL A 119 -0.03 -17.91 -11.04
CA VAL A 119 0.61 -17.58 -9.78
C VAL A 119 2.10 -17.36 -10.03
N LEU A 120 2.69 -16.34 -9.41
CA LEU A 120 4.11 -16.01 -9.55
C LEU A 120 4.69 -15.59 -8.19
N GLU A 121 6.02 -15.53 -8.10
CA GLU A 121 6.72 -14.98 -6.94
C GLU A 121 6.38 -13.49 -6.74
N ARG A 122 6.08 -13.07 -5.50
CA ARG A 122 5.74 -11.70 -5.12
C ARG A 122 6.72 -10.66 -5.68
N ALA A 123 8.03 -10.93 -5.52
CA ALA A 123 9.08 -10.01 -5.96
C ALA A 123 9.06 -9.77 -7.48
N ALA A 124 8.56 -10.74 -8.26
CA ALA A 124 8.48 -10.63 -9.71
C ALA A 124 7.38 -9.69 -10.18
N ALA A 125 6.37 -9.40 -9.34
CA ALA A 125 5.26 -8.51 -9.71
C ALA A 125 5.75 -7.12 -10.16
N ARG A 126 6.81 -6.59 -9.53
CA ARG A 126 7.39 -5.28 -9.91
C ARG A 126 8.08 -5.31 -11.26
N PHE A 127 8.81 -6.39 -11.58
CA PHE A 127 9.45 -6.56 -12.90
C PHE A 127 8.42 -6.61 -14.03
N TRP A 128 7.37 -7.43 -13.85
CA TRP A 128 6.28 -7.56 -14.82
C TRP A 128 5.27 -6.42 -14.76
N GLY A 129 5.39 -5.53 -13.76
CA GLY A 129 4.50 -4.39 -13.55
C GLY A 129 3.03 -4.78 -13.36
N THR A 130 2.79 -5.92 -12.72
CA THR A 130 1.45 -6.51 -12.54
C THR A 130 0.74 -5.96 -11.32
N LEU A 131 -0.60 -6.00 -11.35
CA LEU A 131 -1.42 -5.60 -10.22
C LEU A 131 -1.18 -6.53 -9.02
N THR A 132 -0.87 -5.92 -7.88
CA THR A 132 -0.87 -6.57 -6.56
C THR A 132 -1.97 -5.98 -5.68
N LEU A 133 -2.37 -6.73 -4.66
CA LEU A 133 -3.29 -6.26 -3.63
C LEU A 133 -2.55 -6.13 -2.31
N GLY A 134 -2.87 -5.11 -1.54
CA GLY A 134 -2.35 -4.88 -0.20
C GLY A 134 -3.47 -4.60 0.79
N ALA A 135 -3.23 -4.86 2.06
CA ALA A 135 -4.10 -4.52 3.18
C ALA A 135 -3.31 -3.77 4.23
N HIS A 136 -3.73 -2.54 4.53
CA HIS A 136 -3.09 -1.67 5.51
C HIS A 136 -4.07 -1.22 6.57
N CYS A 137 -3.62 -1.10 7.82
CA CYS A 137 -4.45 -0.67 8.92
C CYS A 137 -3.83 0.48 9.72
N ASN A 138 -4.60 1.55 9.85
CA ASN A 138 -4.33 2.60 10.83
C ASN A 138 -4.75 2.12 12.22
N GLY A 139 -3.81 1.98 13.14
CA GLY A 139 -4.10 1.79 14.56
C GLY A 139 -4.23 3.16 15.24
N TRP A 140 -5.33 3.42 15.94
CA TRP A 140 -5.54 4.70 16.61
C TRP A 140 -6.10 4.54 18.01
N VAL A 141 -5.92 5.55 18.84
CA VAL A 141 -6.41 5.61 20.22
C VAL A 141 -7.30 6.83 20.38
N ALA A 142 -8.45 6.63 21.01
CA ALA A 142 -9.40 7.71 21.30
C ALA A 142 -8.82 8.71 22.32
N GLY A 143 -9.03 9.99 22.06
CA GLY A 143 -8.87 11.04 23.06
C GLY A 143 -10.04 11.07 24.06
N PRO A 144 -10.01 12.01 25.04
CA PRO A 144 -11.06 12.14 26.07
C PRO A 144 -12.47 12.38 25.49
N ASP A 145 -12.54 12.89 24.28
CA ASP A 145 -13.76 13.23 23.55
C ASP A 145 -14.28 12.12 22.63
N GLY A 146 -13.58 10.96 22.62
CA GLY A 146 -13.88 9.82 21.76
C GLY A 146 -13.41 9.97 20.31
N GLN A 147 -12.73 11.09 19.96
CA GLN A 147 -12.15 11.26 18.65
C GLN A 147 -10.69 10.77 18.63
N PRO A 148 -10.10 10.51 17.45
CA PRO A 148 -8.70 10.10 17.36
C PRO A 148 -7.75 11.12 18.01
N GLY A 149 -7.09 10.73 19.10
CA GLY A 149 -6.10 11.53 19.82
C GLY A 149 -4.66 11.22 19.40
N ALA A 150 -4.39 9.94 19.07
CA ALA A 150 -3.08 9.45 18.69
C ALA A 150 -3.19 8.28 17.72
N MET A 151 -2.10 7.98 17.02
CA MET A 151 -1.97 6.83 16.12
C MET A 151 -0.74 6.01 16.47
N TRP A 152 -0.86 4.70 16.34
CA TRP A 152 0.25 3.78 16.40
C TRP A 152 0.99 3.78 15.06
N ILE A 153 2.26 4.12 15.10
CA ILE A 153 3.14 4.19 13.91
C ILE A 153 4.25 3.18 14.08
N ALA A 154 4.42 2.35 13.07
CA ALA A 154 5.51 1.39 12.99
C ALA A 154 6.73 2.01 12.31
N ARG A 155 7.92 1.56 12.70
CA ARG A 155 9.17 1.80 11.98
C ARG A 155 9.66 0.49 11.40
N ARG A 156 9.82 0.45 10.10
CA ARG A 156 10.32 -0.73 9.37
C ARG A 156 11.75 -1.07 9.82
N SER A 157 12.03 -2.35 9.93
CA SER A 157 13.39 -2.83 10.21
C SER A 157 14.37 -2.30 9.17
N ALA A 158 15.61 -2.00 9.59
CA ALA A 158 16.70 -1.62 8.70
C ALA A 158 17.10 -2.75 7.72
N THR A 159 16.66 -3.97 7.97
CA THR A 159 16.90 -5.16 7.13
C THR A 159 15.80 -5.41 6.11
N LYS A 160 14.69 -4.67 6.15
CA LYS A 160 13.63 -4.79 5.12
C LYS A 160 14.20 -4.48 3.73
N ALA A 161 13.89 -5.32 2.76
CA ALA A 161 14.38 -5.18 1.38
C ALA A 161 13.81 -3.94 0.66
N THR A 162 12.66 -3.43 1.11
CA THR A 162 12.00 -2.24 0.55
C THR A 162 11.77 -1.21 1.64
N ASP A 163 12.11 0.05 1.37
CA ASP A 163 11.95 1.20 2.28
C ASP A 163 12.45 0.92 3.72
N PRO A 164 13.72 0.45 3.92
CA PRO A 164 14.25 0.16 5.23
C PRO A 164 14.28 1.42 6.11
N GLY A 165 13.86 1.28 7.37
CA GLY A 165 13.89 2.33 8.38
C GLY A 165 12.82 3.42 8.22
N LYS A 166 12.01 3.42 7.15
CA LYS A 166 10.88 4.34 7.02
C LYS A 166 9.76 4.02 7.99
N LEU A 167 8.92 5.01 8.21
CA LEU A 167 7.68 4.85 8.97
C LEU A 167 6.63 4.13 8.14
N ASP A 168 5.75 3.40 8.83
CA ASP A 168 4.66 2.63 8.23
C ASP A 168 3.39 2.71 9.08
N ASN A 169 2.26 2.23 8.56
CA ASN A 169 1.08 2.00 9.37
C ASN A 169 1.35 0.95 10.45
N LEU A 170 0.43 0.81 11.39
CA LEU A 170 0.54 -0.22 12.44
C LEU A 170 0.63 -1.63 11.84
N ILE A 171 -0.13 -1.88 10.77
CA ILE A 171 -0.18 -3.14 10.07
C ILE A 171 -0.16 -2.86 8.57
N GLY A 172 0.66 -3.59 7.81
CA GLY A 172 0.71 -3.47 6.37
C GLY A 172 1.34 -4.65 5.67
N GLY A 173 0.56 -5.34 4.81
CA GLY A 173 1.05 -6.48 4.06
C GLY A 173 0.41 -6.66 2.70
N GLY A 174 1.17 -7.30 1.81
CA GLY A 174 0.65 -7.70 0.50
C GLY A 174 -0.22 -8.94 0.62
N VAL A 175 -1.24 -9.04 -0.23
CA VAL A 175 -2.21 -10.14 -0.23
C VAL A 175 -1.70 -11.29 -1.10
N PRO A 176 -1.27 -12.41 -0.51
CA PRO A 176 -0.76 -13.55 -1.26
C PRO A 176 -1.90 -14.34 -1.94
N TRP A 177 -1.51 -15.24 -2.83
CA TRP A 177 -2.44 -16.16 -3.46
C TRP A 177 -3.21 -16.99 -2.40
N GLY A 178 -4.53 -17.05 -2.56
CA GLY A 178 -5.41 -17.82 -1.68
C GLY A 178 -5.89 -17.06 -0.44
N GLN A 179 -5.48 -15.80 -0.24
CA GLN A 179 -6.00 -14.95 0.82
C GLN A 179 -6.81 -13.78 0.27
N THR A 180 -7.73 -13.29 1.09
CA THR A 180 -8.42 -12.02 0.92
C THR A 180 -7.65 -10.90 1.64
N PRO A 181 -7.89 -9.61 1.34
CA PRO A 181 -7.32 -8.50 2.10
C PRO A 181 -7.63 -8.58 3.61
N TRP A 182 -8.79 -9.09 3.97
CA TRP A 182 -9.17 -9.27 5.37
C TRP A 182 -8.37 -10.37 6.07
N GLU A 183 -8.24 -11.54 5.45
CA GLU A 183 -7.45 -12.66 6.01
C GLU A 183 -5.98 -12.26 6.17
N THR A 184 -5.42 -11.56 5.16
CA THR A 184 -4.08 -10.98 5.26
C THR A 184 -3.98 -10.01 6.43
N LEU A 185 -4.92 -9.08 6.56
CA LEU A 185 -4.93 -8.11 7.64
C LEU A 185 -4.92 -8.76 9.03
N VAL A 186 -5.70 -9.83 9.21
CA VAL A 186 -5.76 -10.57 10.49
C VAL A 186 -4.43 -11.28 10.78
N ARG A 187 -3.80 -11.87 9.78
CA ARG A 187 -2.50 -12.53 9.90
C ARG A 187 -1.40 -11.52 10.23
N GLU A 188 -1.27 -10.46 9.43
CA GLU A 188 -0.28 -9.40 9.64
C GLU A 188 -0.51 -8.68 10.99
N GLY A 189 -1.76 -8.51 11.39
CA GLY A 189 -2.11 -7.94 12.69
C GLY A 189 -1.55 -8.72 13.87
N PHE A 190 -1.48 -10.05 13.75
CA PHE A 190 -0.80 -10.88 14.74
C PHE A 190 0.73 -10.76 14.61
N GLU A 191 1.27 -10.88 13.41
CA GLU A 191 2.72 -10.89 13.13
C GLU A 191 3.39 -9.55 13.50
N GLU A 192 2.83 -8.44 13.03
CA GLU A 192 3.42 -7.11 13.20
C GLU A 192 3.01 -6.41 14.52
N ALA A 193 1.84 -6.74 15.08
CA ALA A 193 1.28 -6.03 16.23
C ALA A 193 0.83 -6.92 17.40
N GLY A 194 0.91 -8.26 17.29
CA GLY A 194 0.49 -9.19 18.34
C GLY A 194 -1.01 -9.16 18.64
N LEU A 195 -1.81 -8.66 17.71
CA LEU A 195 -3.26 -8.50 17.89
C LEU A 195 -3.99 -9.80 17.58
N SER A 196 -4.89 -10.18 18.47
CA SER A 196 -5.74 -11.37 18.30
C SER A 196 -6.80 -11.16 17.21
N PRO A 197 -7.33 -12.23 16.59
CA PRO A 197 -8.45 -12.12 15.66
C PRO A 197 -9.69 -11.41 16.21
N ALA A 198 -9.95 -11.53 17.53
CA ALA A 198 -11.05 -10.86 18.20
C ALA A 198 -10.84 -9.33 18.27
N GLN A 199 -9.60 -8.86 18.44
CA GLN A 199 -9.27 -7.45 18.37
C GLN A 199 -9.38 -6.95 16.93
N MET A 200 -8.82 -7.70 15.96
CA MET A 200 -8.88 -7.37 14.53
C MET A 200 -10.33 -7.29 14.01
N ALA A 201 -11.26 -8.10 14.55
CA ALA A 201 -12.67 -8.07 14.14
C ALA A 201 -13.37 -6.69 14.34
N ARG A 202 -12.75 -5.76 15.06
CA ARG A 202 -13.23 -4.38 15.22
C ARG A 202 -12.77 -3.43 14.11
N ALA A 203 -11.82 -3.85 13.30
CA ALA A 203 -11.32 -3.02 12.22
C ALA A 203 -12.44 -2.70 11.20
N THR A 204 -12.49 -1.45 10.80
CA THR A 204 -13.50 -0.95 9.85
C THR A 204 -12.82 -0.61 8.51
N PRO A 205 -13.44 -0.93 7.36
CA PRO A 205 -12.86 -0.62 6.07
C PRO A 205 -12.88 0.89 5.76
N GLY A 206 -11.81 1.36 5.14
CA GLY A 206 -11.68 2.66 4.50
C GLY A 206 -11.80 2.56 2.97
N ARG A 207 -11.14 3.49 2.26
CA ARG A 207 -11.11 3.51 0.80
C ARG A 207 -10.20 2.41 0.23
N VAL A 208 -10.34 2.15 -1.07
CA VAL A 208 -9.36 1.39 -1.85
C VAL A 208 -8.51 2.40 -2.61
N ILE A 209 -7.21 2.43 -2.36
CA ILE A 209 -6.26 3.36 -2.97
C ILE A 209 -5.40 2.61 -3.97
N GLU A 210 -5.23 3.17 -5.17
CA GLU A 210 -4.42 2.56 -6.22
C GLU A 210 -3.14 3.36 -6.44
N LEU A 211 -2.00 2.68 -6.30
CA LEU A 211 -0.68 3.18 -6.68
C LEU A 211 -0.27 2.63 -8.03
N ASP A 212 0.37 3.49 -8.83
CA ASP A 212 0.88 3.13 -10.15
C ASP A 212 2.11 3.97 -10.46
N ARG A 213 3.27 3.53 -10.01
CA ARG A 213 4.49 4.32 -10.06
C ARG A 213 5.72 3.49 -10.46
N ASP A 214 6.75 4.19 -10.95
CA ASP A 214 8.06 3.60 -11.15
C ASP A 214 8.77 3.35 -9.82
N VAL A 215 9.39 2.18 -9.72
CA VAL A 215 10.30 1.80 -8.63
C VAL A 215 11.60 1.24 -9.24
N PRO A 216 12.69 1.13 -8.47
CA PRO A 216 13.98 0.65 -9.04
C PRO A 216 13.88 -0.69 -9.77
N GLU A 217 13.04 -1.61 -9.29
CA GLU A 217 12.85 -2.95 -9.86
C GLU A 217 11.90 -2.98 -11.07
N GLY A 218 11.18 -1.88 -11.34
CA GLY A 218 10.20 -1.82 -12.42
C GLY A 218 9.02 -0.92 -12.11
N ARG A 219 7.83 -1.49 -11.86
CA ARG A 219 6.57 -0.78 -11.58
C ARG A 219 5.91 -1.33 -10.33
N GLN A 220 5.54 -0.45 -9.41
CA GLN A 220 4.60 -0.77 -8.36
C GLN A 220 3.19 -0.40 -8.86
N PHE A 221 2.39 -1.41 -9.15
CA PHE A 221 0.97 -1.27 -9.46
C PHE A 221 0.19 -2.03 -8.40
N GLU A 222 -0.44 -1.31 -7.49
CA GLU A 222 -0.99 -1.90 -6.27
C GLU A 222 -2.30 -1.26 -5.87
N ARG A 223 -3.27 -2.09 -5.44
CA ARG A 223 -4.50 -1.63 -4.79
C ARG A 223 -4.45 -1.96 -3.31
N LEU A 224 -4.49 -0.92 -2.50
CA LEU A 224 -4.46 -1.00 -1.04
C LEU A 224 -5.88 -0.91 -0.49
N GLN A 225 -6.33 -1.96 0.16
CA GLN A 225 -7.52 -1.90 1.01
C GLN A 225 -7.14 -1.28 2.34
N VAL A 226 -7.69 -0.11 2.63
CA VAL A 226 -7.48 0.60 3.89
C VAL A 226 -8.40 0.02 4.96
N PHE A 227 -7.89 -0.06 6.19
CA PHE A 227 -8.65 -0.37 7.41
C PHE A 227 -8.25 0.57 8.53
N ASP A 228 -9.15 0.76 9.49
CA ASP A 228 -8.91 1.49 10.73
C ASP A 228 -9.30 0.65 11.92
N LEU A 229 -8.43 0.58 12.92
CA LEU A 229 -8.64 -0.15 14.17
C LEU A 229 -8.43 0.78 15.36
N GLU A 230 -9.46 0.93 16.18
CA GLU A 230 -9.33 1.55 17.49
C GLU A 230 -8.73 0.56 18.48
N LEU A 231 -7.56 0.90 19.04
CA LEU A 231 -6.97 0.18 20.16
C LEU A 231 -7.42 0.84 21.47
N ARG A 232 -7.94 0.01 22.37
CA ARG A 232 -8.44 0.43 23.68
C ARG A 232 -7.31 0.55 24.69
N GLU A 233 -7.62 1.17 25.82
CA GLU A 233 -6.70 1.23 26.95
C GLU A 233 -6.19 -0.17 27.34
N GLY A 234 -4.86 -0.30 27.47
CA GLY A 234 -4.21 -1.58 27.75
C GLY A 234 -3.90 -2.46 26.52
N GLU A 235 -4.41 -2.12 25.33
CA GLU A 235 -4.08 -2.81 24.09
C GLU A 235 -2.83 -2.17 23.47
N CYS A 236 -1.65 -2.68 23.79
CA CYS A 236 -0.38 -2.19 23.24
C CYS A 236 0.12 -3.15 22.18
N PRO A 237 0.39 -2.68 20.95
CA PRO A 237 0.99 -3.50 19.89
C PRO A 237 2.37 -4.03 20.29
N VAL A 238 2.64 -5.29 19.95
CA VAL A 238 3.93 -5.95 20.19
C VAL A 238 4.30 -6.77 18.96
N ASN A 239 5.38 -6.36 18.29
CA ASN A 239 5.89 -7.07 17.12
C ASN A 239 6.29 -8.52 17.47
N GLN A 240 5.91 -9.49 16.61
CA GLN A 240 6.18 -10.92 16.80
C GLN A 240 7.23 -11.48 15.82
N ASP A 241 7.42 -10.86 14.63
CA ASP A 241 8.22 -11.41 13.53
C ASP A 241 9.58 -10.72 13.32
N GLY A 242 9.81 -9.56 13.95
CA GLY A 242 11.02 -8.78 13.80
C GLY A 242 11.10 -7.94 12.52
N GLU A 243 10.04 -7.88 11.73
CA GLU A 243 9.97 -7.01 10.55
C GLU A 243 9.76 -5.53 10.92
N VAL A 244 9.25 -5.27 12.11
CA VAL A 244 9.07 -3.95 12.71
C VAL A 244 10.16 -3.70 13.76
N ALA A 245 10.93 -2.63 13.61
CA ALA A 245 11.99 -2.28 14.55
C ALA A 245 11.44 -1.60 15.81
N GLU A 246 10.40 -0.80 15.65
CA GLU A 246 9.81 0.01 16.72
C GLU A 246 8.34 0.28 16.40
N VAL A 247 7.50 0.31 17.43
CA VAL A 247 6.11 0.79 17.35
C VAL A 247 5.93 1.88 18.39
N GLY A 248 5.50 3.06 17.97
CA GLY A 248 5.30 4.23 18.82
C GLY A 248 3.90 4.79 18.74
N LEU A 249 3.38 5.29 19.86
CA LEU A 249 2.12 6.03 19.90
C LEU A 249 2.40 7.52 19.66
N TRP A 250 1.95 8.06 18.54
CA TRP A 250 2.24 9.41 18.09
C TRP A 250 0.98 10.28 18.10
N SER A 251 1.10 11.53 18.49
CA SER A 251 0.00 12.48 18.34
C SER A 251 -0.42 12.62 16.87
N ILE A 252 -1.69 12.97 16.62
CA ILE A 252 -2.20 13.22 15.27
C ILE A 252 -1.34 14.26 14.53
N HIS A 253 -0.87 15.30 15.21
CA HIS A 253 0.00 16.33 14.61
C HIS A 253 1.34 15.77 14.16
N HIS A 254 2.00 14.97 15.01
CA HIS A 254 3.27 14.37 14.69
C HIS A 254 3.14 13.37 13.54
N THR A 255 2.10 12.52 13.59
CA THR A 255 1.79 11.58 12.51
C THR A 255 1.56 12.30 11.16
N CYS A 256 0.74 13.35 11.16
CA CYS A 256 0.47 14.12 9.94
C CYS A 256 1.74 14.79 9.39
N ALA A 257 2.57 15.38 10.25
CA ALA A 257 3.82 16.00 9.84
C ALA A 257 4.75 14.98 9.16
N ALA A 258 4.96 13.82 9.76
CA ALA A 258 5.81 12.77 9.20
C ALA A 258 5.21 12.17 7.90
N ALA A 259 3.90 11.87 7.89
CA ALA A 259 3.22 11.28 6.73
C ALA A 259 3.16 12.24 5.52
N SER A 260 3.24 13.54 5.74
CA SER A 260 3.28 14.53 4.64
C SER A 260 4.62 14.58 3.91
N THR A 261 5.67 14.01 4.49
CA THR A 261 7.04 13.99 3.96
C THR A 261 7.40 12.63 3.33
N ASP A 262 8.68 12.40 3.07
CA ASP A 262 9.21 11.11 2.62
C ASP A 262 9.71 10.21 3.76
N GLU A 263 9.50 10.60 5.02
CA GLU A 263 9.84 9.78 6.19
C GLU A 263 8.97 8.52 6.29
N MET A 264 7.73 8.59 5.80
CA MET A 264 6.80 7.46 5.74
C MET A 264 6.82 6.81 4.35
N THR A 265 6.55 5.51 4.26
CA THR A 265 6.36 4.86 2.96
C THR A 265 5.21 5.53 2.20
N VAL A 266 5.25 5.49 0.86
CA VAL A 266 4.19 6.13 0.05
C VAL A 266 2.84 5.51 0.34
N ASP A 267 2.80 4.19 0.50
CA ASP A 267 1.63 3.38 0.80
C ASP A 267 1.00 3.83 2.13
N ALA A 268 1.79 3.80 3.20
CA ALA A 268 1.35 4.18 4.54
C ALA A 268 0.95 5.65 4.65
N ALA A 269 1.66 6.54 3.95
CA ALA A 269 1.33 7.96 3.94
C ALA A 269 -0.04 8.24 3.30
N LEU A 270 -0.39 7.52 2.22
CA LEU A 270 -1.72 7.62 1.59
C LEU A 270 -2.82 7.05 2.46
N VAL A 271 -2.57 5.90 3.10
CA VAL A 271 -3.49 5.26 4.05
C VAL A 271 -3.73 6.15 5.27
N THR A 272 -2.69 6.80 5.79
CA THR A 272 -2.80 7.80 6.87
C THR A 272 -3.59 9.03 6.42
N LEU A 273 -3.35 9.54 5.21
CA LEU A 273 -4.11 10.67 4.65
C LEU A 273 -5.60 10.33 4.55
N ASP A 274 -5.94 9.15 4.06
CA ASP A 274 -7.32 8.68 3.99
C ASP A 274 -8.03 8.71 5.35
N PHE A 275 -7.34 8.22 6.40
CA PHE A 275 -7.84 8.27 7.76
C PHE A 275 -8.08 9.72 8.24
N LEU A 276 -7.08 10.59 8.09
CA LEU A 276 -7.15 11.97 8.55
C LEU A 276 -8.30 12.74 7.88
N LEU A 277 -8.52 12.51 6.58
CA LEU A 277 -9.59 13.15 5.83
C LEU A 277 -10.97 12.61 6.21
N ARG A 278 -11.15 11.29 6.29
CA ARG A 278 -12.42 10.68 6.70
C ARG A 278 -12.82 11.06 8.12
N ARG A 279 -11.85 11.25 9.01
CA ARG A 279 -12.07 11.70 10.39
C ARG A 279 -12.11 13.21 10.56
N LYS A 280 -12.01 13.99 9.46
CA LYS A 280 -12.04 15.47 9.46
C LYS A 280 -10.98 16.10 10.39
N LEU A 281 -9.80 15.50 10.44
CA LEU A 281 -8.69 15.94 11.30
C LEU A 281 -7.77 16.97 10.62
N VAL A 282 -8.05 17.35 9.38
CA VAL A 282 -7.28 18.37 8.63
C VAL A 282 -8.06 19.68 8.54
N ALA A 283 -7.39 20.81 8.83
CA ALA A 283 -7.96 22.14 8.76
C ALA A 283 -7.01 23.09 7.99
N PRO A 284 -7.48 24.19 7.38
CA PRO A 284 -8.89 24.52 7.22
C PRO A 284 -9.60 23.60 6.19
N PRO A 285 -10.94 23.67 6.07
CA PRO A 285 -11.71 22.82 5.15
C PRO A 285 -11.23 22.87 3.70
N GLU A 286 -10.74 24.02 3.23
CA GLU A 286 -10.24 24.21 1.86
C GLU A 286 -8.96 23.40 1.62
N ALA A 287 -8.08 23.32 2.61
CA ALA A 287 -6.87 22.51 2.54
C ALA A 287 -7.21 21.01 2.56
N ALA A 288 -8.16 20.60 3.40
CA ALA A 288 -8.68 19.23 3.42
C ALA A 288 -9.28 18.84 2.07
N ALA A 289 -10.11 19.72 1.45
CA ALA A 289 -10.72 19.48 0.15
C ALA A 289 -9.69 19.29 -0.97
N ALA A 290 -8.61 20.10 -0.98
CA ALA A 290 -7.55 19.96 -1.97
C ALA A 290 -6.79 18.64 -1.84
N LEU A 291 -6.50 18.17 -0.61
CA LEU A 291 -5.88 16.88 -0.36
C LEU A 291 -6.82 15.72 -0.71
N GLU A 292 -8.11 15.88 -0.39
CA GLU A 292 -9.13 14.88 -0.70
C GLU A 292 -9.32 14.71 -2.20
N GLU A 293 -9.35 15.80 -2.98
CA GLU A 293 -9.38 15.72 -4.44
C GLU A 293 -8.17 14.96 -5.00
N GLY A 294 -6.97 15.22 -4.46
CA GLY A 294 -5.76 14.47 -4.81
C GLY A 294 -5.89 12.98 -4.51
N LEU A 295 -6.40 12.64 -3.35
CA LEU A 295 -6.57 11.24 -2.92
C LEU A 295 -7.67 10.52 -3.72
N ILE A 296 -8.81 11.17 -3.98
CA ILE A 296 -9.92 10.58 -4.74
C ILE A 296 -9.47 10.15 -6.15
N ARG A 297 -8.56 10.89 -6.78
CA ARG A 297 -7.97 10.50 -8.08
C ARG A 297 -7.17 9.20 -8.02
N LEU A 298 -6.78 8.76 -6.83
CA LEU A 298 -6.09 7.50 -6.59
C LEU A 298 -7.06 6.38 -6.16
N CYS A 299 -8.32 6.68 -5.86
CA CYS A 299 -9.28 5.67 -5.42
C CYS A 299 -9.74 4.81 -6.60
N ALA A 300 -9.68 3.50 -6.45
CA ALA A 300 -10.20 2.56 -7.43
C ALA A 300 -11.74 2.65 -7.52
N GLY A 301 -12.28 2.79 -8.74
CA GLY A 301 -13.73 2.80 -8.98
C GLY A 301 -14.39 4.19 -9.03
N THR A 302 -13.64 5.28 -9.11
CA THR A 302 -14.15 6.66 -9.26
C THR A 302 -14.16 7.15 -10.72
N THR A 303 -14.38 6.26 -11.69
CA THR A 303 -14.62 6.63 -13.11
C THR A 303 -16.06 6.35 -13.50
#